data_dfbd298adff496df857dc51e51c850d5
#
_entry.id   dfbd298adff496df857dc51e51c850d5
#
_cell.length_a   1.000
_cell.length_b   1.000
_cell.length_c   1.000
_cell.angle_alpha   90.00
_cell.angle_beta   90.00
_cell.angle_gamma   90.00
#
_symmetry.space_group_name_H-M   'P 1'
#
loop_
_entity.id
_entity.type
_entity.pdbx_description
1 polymer ?
#
loop_
_entity_poly.entity_id
_entity_poly.type
_entity_poly.pdbx_seq_one_letter_code
_entity_poly.pdbx_strand_id
1 'polypeptide(L)'
;MRMMIRSVMVAVVVIACASAARAQVFYSFPGAKPVPDESPSLGLVAGFGDNVARLGGFGRFNLSQKADLGLEAMYNNVKNDATDDDTGYYGAGIDGKWWFFEARQDMQIDIAANLGAGFLTRDDYWDIRVPIGAIASHDFIMNDGRLITPYAGFYLIVDHFRVEGPEGSHDSDTDSDAEIRIGASAEIVKKASLFAALHAGNGTMFFVGFNKGL
;
A
#
# COMPACT_ATOMS: atom_id res chain seq x y z
N MET A 1 1.87 -9.99 -31.63
CA MET A 1 1.25 -9.86 -30.30
C MET A 1 2.17 -10.23 -29.13
N ARG A 2 2.82 -11.40 -29.10
CA ARG A 2 3.75 -11.79 -27.99
C ARG A 2 4.97 -10.85 -27.82
N MET A 3 5.50 -10.27 -28.91
CA MET A 3 6.65 -9.37 -28.85
C MET A 3 6.29 -7.99 -28.31
N MET A 4 5.10 -7.47 -28.61
CA MET A 4 4.58 -6.19 -28.08
C MET A 4 4.34 -6.26 -26.57
N ILE A 5 3.83 -7.38 -26.05
CA ILE A 5 3.60 -7.58 -24.61
C ILE A 5 4.93 -7.58 -23.84
N ARG A 6 5.98 -8.20 -24.40
CA ARG A 6 7.32 -8.19 -23.78
C ARG A 6 7.94 -6.81 -23.74
N SER A 7 7.78 -6.01 -24.80
CA SER A 7 8.30 -4.64 -24.85
C SER A 7 7.57 -3.70 -23.89
N VAL A 8 6.26 -3.86 -23.72
CA VAL A 8 5.47 -3.09 -22.74
C VAL A 8 5.85 -3.47 -21.31
N MET A 9 6.05 -4.76 -21.00
CA MET A 9 6.52 -5.19 -19.68
C MET A 9 7.91 -4.66 -19.35
N VAL A 10 8.84 -4.67 -20.30
CA VAL A 10 10.19 -4.11 -20.09
C VAL A 10 10.14 -2.60 -19.89
N ALA A 11 9.32 -1.87 -20.65
CA ALA A 11 9.16 -0.43 -20.49
C ALA A 11 8.56 -0.05 -19.13
N VAL A 12 7.58 -0.80 -18.64
CA VAL A 12 6.98 -0.60 -17.30
C VAL A 12 8.01 -0.85 -16.20
N VAL A 13 8.86 -1.87 -16.33
CA VAL A 13 9.92 -2.18 -15.35
C VAL A 13 11.02 -1.11 -15.36
N VAL A 14 11.39 -0.55 -16.52
CA VAL A 14 12.45 0.47 -16.62
C VAL A 14 11.98 1.82 -16.07
N ILE A 15 10.71 2.19 -16.25
CA ILE A 15 10.15 3.45 -15.71
C ILE A 15 10.06 3.38 -14.17
N ALA A 16 9.87 2.19 -13.59
CA ALA A 16 9.79 2.00 -12.14
C ALA A 16 11.14 2.16 -11.39
N CYS A 17 12.28 2.19 -12.10
CA CYS A 17 13.61 2.20 -11.46
C CYS A 17 14.24 3.60 -11.30
N ALA A 18 13.56 4.69 -11.60
CA ALA A 18 14.20 6.00 -11.83
C ALA A 18 13.91 7.09 -10.78
N SER A 19 13.29 6.82 -9.65
CA SER A 19 12.90 7.86 -8.69
C SER A 19 13.38 7.60 -7.26
N ALA A 20 13.86 8.67 -6.61
CA ALA A 20 14.31 8.65 -5.22
C ALA A 20 13.16 8.25 -4.26
N ALA A 21 13.47 7.38 -3.31
CA ALA A 21 12.49 6.85 -2.37
C ALA A 21 11.97 7.95 -1.44
N ARG A 22 10.72 8.37 -1.63
CA ARG A 22 9.97 9.08 -0.59
C ARG A 22 9.26 8.08 0.30
N ALA A 23 9.21 8.34 1.60
CA ALA A 23 8.55 7.44 2.55
C ALA A 23 7.05 7.37 2.25
N GLN A 24 6.57 6.23 1.79
CA GLN A 24 5.14 6.00 1.56
C GLN A 24 4.44 5.71 2.88
N VAL A 25 3.28 6.32 3.12
CA VAL A 25 2.54 6.21 4.38
C VAL A 25 1.49 5.12 4.35
N PHE A 26 1.03 4.63 3.20
CA PHE A 26 -0.08 3.70 3.16
C PHE A 26 0.25 2.34 2.60
N TYR A 27 -0.18 1.34 3.34
CA TYR A 27 -0.33 -0.01 2.88
C TYR A 27 -1.82 -0.30 2.61
N SER A 28 -2.22 -0.36 1.33
CA SER A 28 -3.55 -0.85 0.98
C SER A 28 -3.57 -2.37 1.06
N PHE A 29 -4.59 -2.90 1.69
CA PHE A 29 -4.80 -4.34 1.83
C PHE A 29 -4.81 -5.08 0.50
N PRO A 30 -4.27 -6.30 0.47
CA PRO A 30 -4.35 -7.15 -0.71
C PRO A 30 -5.81 -7.53 -1.00
N GLY A 31 -6.24 -7.21 -2.22
CA GLY A 31 -7.53 -7.61 -2.76
C GLY A 31 -8.62 -6.54 -2.72
N ALA A 32 -9.54 -6.63 -3.68
CA ALA A 32 -10.64 -5.70 -3.84
C ALA A 32 -11.81 -5.99 -2.89
N LYS A 33 -12.00 -7.24 -2.49
CA LYS A 33 -13.11 -7.63 -1.60
C LYS A 33 -12.95 -7.05 -0.20
N PRO A 34 -14.05 -6.62 0.44
CA PRO A 34 -14.05 -6.26 1.85
C PRO A 34 -13.66 -7.45 2.75
N VAL A 35 -13.20 -7.14 3.96
CA VAL A 35 -13.07 -8.19 4.98
C VAL A 35 -14.44 -8.75 5.36
N PRO A 36 -14.54 -10.03 5.74
CA PRO A 36 -15.83 -10.64 6.12
C PRO A 36 -16.52 -9.92 7.29
N ASP A 37 -17.85 -9.87 7.25
CA ASP A 37 -18.70 -9.12 8.20
C ASP A 37 -18.45 -9.43 9.70
N GLU A 38 -18.03 -10.65 10.02
CA GLU A 38 -17.94 -11.12 11.41
C GLU A 38 -16.53 -11.06 11.99
N SER A 39 -15.54 -10.59 11.23
CA SER A 39 -14.15 -10.74 11.65
C SER A 39 -13.31 -9.57 11.21
N PRO A 40 -13.01 -8.60 12.10
CA PRO A 40 -11.96 -7.65 11.84
C PRO A 40 -10.65 -8.40 11.54
N SER A 41 -9.84 -7.84 10.67
CA SER A 41 -8.53 -8.38 10.33
C SER A 41 -7.45 -7.51 10.96
N LEU A 42 -6.50 -8.14 11.63
CA LEU A 42 -5.31 -7.48 12.18
C LEU A 42 -4.07 -8.05 11.52
N GLY A 43 -3.05 -7.23 11.34
CA GLY A 43 -1.83 -7.70 10.72
C GLY A 43 -0.61 -6.84 11.00
N LEU A 44 0.51 -7.36 10.55
CA LEU A 44 1.82 -6.71 10.58
C LEU A 44 2.37 -6.66 9.16
N VAL A 45 3.13 -5.62 8.88
CA VAL A 45 3.77 -5.42 7.58
C VAL A 45 5.19 -4.91 7.78
N ALA A 46 6.12 -5.44 6.99
CA ALA A 46 7.46 -4.88 6.82
C ALA A 46 7.64 -4.46 5.36
N GLY A 47 8.24 -3.31 5.15
CA GLY A 47 8.54 -2.75 3.83
C GLY A 47 10.01 -2.43 3.69
N PHE A 48 10.55 -2.61 2.49
CA PHE A 48 11.94 -2.37 2.16
C PHE A 48 12.02 -1.66 0.81
N GLY A 49 12.74 -0.57 0.77
CA GLY A 49 13.00 0.20 -0.45
C GLY A 49 14.42 0.75 -0.45
N ASP A 50 14.75 1.54 -1.45
CA ASP A 50 16.03 2.24 -1.49
C ASP A 50 16.11 3.18 -0.30
N ASN A 51 17.04 2.93 0.63
CA ASN A 51 17.29 3.73 1.84
C ASN A 51 16.11 3.83 2.82
N VAL A 52 15.06 3.01 2.70
CA VAL A 52 13.90 3.01 3.59
C VAL A 52 13.60 1.60 4.08
N ALA A 53 13.52 1.45 5.40
CA ALA A 53 12.93 0.28 6.04
C ALA A 53 11.68 0.71 6.82
N ARG A 54 10.63 -0.10 6.73
CA ARG A 54 9.34 0.17 7.37
C ARG A 54 8.88 -1.01 8.18
N LEU A 55 8.28 -0.73 9.33
CA LEU A 55 7.56 -1.72 10.12
C LEU A 55 6.22 -1.11 10.56
N GLY A 56 5.13 -1.83 10.38
CA GLY A 56 3.81 -1.34 10.73
C GLY A 56 2.87 -2.41 11.21
N GLY A 57 1.82 -1.96 11.88
CA GLY A 57 0.64 -2.75 12.22
C GLY A 57 -0.60 -2.14 11.59
N PHE A 58 -1.56 -2.96 11.24
CA PHE A 58 -2.80 -2.51 10.64
C PHE A 58 -4.00 -3.29 11.15
N GLY A 59 -5.16 -2.64 11.11
CA GLY A 59 -6.46 -3.27 11.34
C GLY A 59 -7.42 -2.92 10.23
N ARG A 60 -8.31 -3.87 9.88
CA ARG A 60 -9.37 -3.62 8.91
C ARG A 60 -10.70 -4.12 9.44
N PHE A 61 -11.71 -3.30 9.29
CA PHE A 61 -13.04 -3.49 9.86
C PHE A 61 -14.08 -3.44 8.75
N ASN A 62 -14.97 -4.42 8.71
CA ASN A 62 -16.09 -4.39 7.79
C ASN A 62 -17.06 -3.25 8.18
N LEU A 63 -17.48 -2.45 7.21
CA LEU A 63 -18.53 -1.43 7.36
C LEU A 63 -19.84 -1.90 6.73
N SER A 64 -19.77 -2.72 5.69
CA SER A 64 -20.91 -3.29 4.98
C SER A 64 -20.43 -4.41 4.06
N GLN A 65 -21.36 -5.12 3.42
CA GLN A 65 -21.03 -6.15 2.43
C GLN A 65 -20.14 -5.64 1.27
N LYS A 66 -20.06 -4.33 1.06
CA LYS A 66 -19.29 -3.72 -0.04
C LYS A 66 -18.22 -2.73 0.40
N ALA A 67 -18.07 -2.49 1.70
CA ALA A 67 -17.13 -1.49 2.18
C ALA A 67 -16.44 -1.92 3.46
N ASP A 68 -15.19 -1.55 3.59
CA ASP A 68 -14.40 -1.71 4.81
C ASP A 68 -13.53 -0.48 5.09
N LEU A 69 -13.10 -0.36 6.34
CA LEU A 69 -12.25 0.70 6.87
C LEU A 69 -10.93 0.09 7.35
N GLY A 70 -9.83 0.68 6.94
CA GLY A 70 -8.49 0.35 7.40
C GLY A 70 -7.95 1.40 8.36
N LEU A 71 -7.21 0.95 9.35
CA LEU A 71 -6.39 1.77 10.23
C LEU A 71 -4.98 1.21 10.22
N GLU A 72 -3.98 2.08 10.22
CA GLU A 72 -2.59 1.65 10.29
C GLU A 72 -1.74 2.57 11.17
N ALA A 73 -0.70 1.99 11.74
CA ALA A 73 0.37 2.72 12.41
C ALA A 73 1.71 2.13 11.96
N MET A 74 2.72 2.99 11.76
CA MET A 74 3.99 2.57 11.22
C MET A 74 5.16 3.35 11.78
N TYR A 75 6.32 2.73 11.69
CA TYR A 75 7.62 3.34 11.87
C TYR A 75 8.42 3.18 10.56
N ASN A 76 8.98 4.26 10.07
CA ASN A 76 9.89 4.27 8.93
C ASN A 76 11.27 4.66 9.40
N ASN A 77 12.28 3.93 8.99
CA ASN A 77 13.68 4.30 9.13
C ASN A 77 14.22 4.66 7.75
N VAL A 78 14.69 5.89 7.58
CA VAL A 78 15.23 6.39 6.32
C VAL A 78 16.72 6.62 6.51
N LYS A 79 17.54 5.93 5.72
CA LYS A 79 18.98 6.10 5.70
C LYS A 79 19.36 7.27 4.80
N ASN A 80 20.15 8.20 5.33
CA ASN A 80 20.70 9.31 4.55
C ASN A 80 22.08 8.93 4.03
N ASP A 81 22.20 8.68 2.72
CA ASP A 81 23.46 8.29 2.09
C ASP A 81 24.56 9.35 2.20
N ALA A 82 24.21 10.63 2.38
CA ALA A 82 25.19 11.70 2.47
C ALA A 82 25.84 11.83 3.85
N THR A 83 25.12 11.47 4.91
CA THR A 83 25.58 11.63 6.30
C THR A 83 25.80 10.29 7.02
N ASP A 84 25.37 9.18 6.43
CA ASP A 84 25.31 7.83 7.02
C ASP A 84 24.46 7.78 8.32
N ASP A 85 23.59 8.78 8.50
CA ASP A 85 22.68 8.87 9.65
C ASP A 85 21.32 8.28 9.31
N ASP A 86 20.76 7.52 10.26
CA ASP A 86 19.41 6.99 10.18
C ASP A 86 18.40 7.98 10.77
N THR A 87 17.30 8.21 10.05
CA THR A 87 16.23 9.09 10.50
C THR A 87 14.91 8.33 10.66
N GLY A 88 14.37 8.35 11.87
CA GLY A 88 13.10 7.70 12.20
C GLY A 88 11.90 8.63 12.01
N TYR A 89 10.82 8.09 11.42
CA TYR A 89 9.52 8.74 11.26
C TYR A 89 8.41 7.85 11.80
N TYR A 90 7.44 8.45 12.48
CA TYR A 90 6.22 7.76 12.92
C TYR A 90 5.05 8.19 12.06
N GLY A 91 4.19 7.24 11.72
CA GLY A 91 3.03 7.50 10.90
C GLY A 91 1.79 6.76 11.37
N ALA A 92 0.65 7.32 11.01
CA ALA A 92 -0.64 6.69 11.16
C ALA A 92 -1.52 7.00 9.96
N GLY A 93 -2.45 6.12 9.66
CA GLY A 93 -3.32 6.29 8.52
C GLY A 93 -4.68 5.64 8.70
N ILE A 94 -5.61 6.13 7.87
CA ILE A 94 -6.96 5.61 7.72
C ILE A 94 -7.28 5.48 6.25
N ASP A 95 -7.91 4.40 5.84
CA ASP A 95 -8.41 4.23 4.47
C ASP A 95 -9.77 3.58 4.44
N GLY A 96 -10.58 3.98 3.46
CA GLY A 96 -11.83 3.34 3.12
C GLY A 96 -11.71 2.64 1.76
N LYS A 97 -12.25 1.43 1.67
CA LYS A 97 -12.33 0.67 0.43
C LYS A 97 -13.79 0.37 0.12
N TRP A 98 -14.18 0.59 -1.13
CA TRP A 98 -15.53 0.31 -1.61
C TRP A 98 -15.47 -0.60 -2.83
N TRP A 99 -15.97 -1.84 -2.66
CA TRP A 99 -16.09 -2.86 -3.70
C TRP A 99 -17.32 -2.57 -4.57
N PHE A 100 -17.11 -2.08 -5.78
CA PHE A 100 -18.19 -1.65 -6.67
C PHE A 100 -18.39 -2.58 -7.86
N PHE A 101 -17.41 -3.44 -8.17
CA PHE A 101 -17.52 -4.41 -9.24
C PHE A 101 -17.16 -5.80 -8.73
N GLU A 102 -18.13 -6.70 -8.84
CA GLU A 102 -18.03 -8.09 -8.39
C GLU A 102 -17.69 -9.01 -9.56
N ALA A 103 -16.76 -9.95 -9.34
CA ALA A 103 -16.43 -10.96 -10.30
C ALA A 103 -17.66 -11.80 -10.70
N ARG A 104 -17.83 -12.00 -12.01
CA ARG A 104 -18.91 -12.80 -12.61
C ARG A 104 -18.31 -13.85 -13.54
N GLN A 105 -19.15 -14.76 -14.08
CA GLN A 105 -18.70 -15.85 -14.95
C GLN A 105 -17.91 -15.40 -16.19
N ASP A 106 -18.24 -14.24 -16.73
CA ASP A 106 -17.64 -13.63 -17.91
C ASP A 106 -16.46 -12.71 -17.59
N MET A 107 -16.40 -12.14 -16.38
CA MET A 107 -15.29 -11.32 -15.92
C MET A 107 -14.94 -11.68 -14.46
N GLN A 108 -13.91 -12.49 -14.28
CA GLN A 108 -13.51 -13.05 -12.99
C GLN A 108 -12.62 -12.09 -12.17
N ILE A 109 -12.90 -10.79 -12.21
CA ILE A 109 -12.10 -9.77 -11.53
C ILE A 109 -13.01 -8.95 -10.62
N ASP A 110 -12.60 -8.80 -9.38
CA ASP A 110 -13.20 -7.88 -8.41
C ASP A 110 -12.51 -6.52 -8.49
N ILE A 111 -13.25 -5.41 -8.42
CA ILE A 111 -12.68 -4.06 -8.43
C ILE A 111 -13.26 -3.24 -7.28
N ALA A 112 -12.38 -2.54 -6.57
CA ALA A 112 -12.75 -1.59 -5.52
C ALA A 112 -12.07 -0.24 -5.71
N ALA A 113 -12.76 0.83 -5.31
CA ALA A 113 -12.18 2.14 -5.09
C ALA A 113 -11.58 2.20 -3.69
N ASN A 114 -10.51 2.98 -3.54
CA ASN A 114 -9.87 3.21 -2.26
C ASN A 114 -9.56 4.71 -2.11
N LEU A 115 -9.83 5.23 -0.91
CA LEU A 115 -9.51 6.58 -0.50
C LEU A 115 -8.92 6.53 0.90
N GLY A 116 -7.80 7.21 1.11
CA GLY A 116 -7.15 7.25 2.42
C GLY A 116 -6.70 8.64 2.81
N ALA A 117 -6.29 8.75 4.07
CA ALA A 117 -5.57 9.90 4.61
C ALA A 117 -4.54 9.41 5.63
N GLY A 118 -3.30 9.89 5.57
CA GLY A 118 -2.22 9.54 6.46
C GLY A 118 -1.39 10.70 6.89
N PHE A 119 -0.76 10.51 8.01
CA PHE A 119 0.11 11.45 8.65
C PHE A 119 1.44 10.79 8.98
N LEU A 120 2.53 11.47 8.65
CA LEU A 120 3.88 11.07 8.97
C LEU A 120 4.56 12.23 9.69
N THR A 121 5.30 11.95 10.76
CA THR A 121 5.96 13.01 11.55
C THR A 121 7.29 12.56 12.14
N ARG A 122 8.14 13.54 12.39
CA ARG A 122 9.30 13.53 13.29
C ARG A 122 9.44 14.95 13.88
N ASP A 123 10.45 15.21 14.67
CA ASP A 123 10.60 16.44 15.47
C ASP A 123 10.39 17.77 14.71
N ASP A 124 10.93 17.87 13.50
CA ASP A 124 10.94 19.09 12.66
C ASP A 124 10.22 18.92 11.32
N TYR A 125 9.49 17.81 11.15
CA TYR A 125 8.85 17.44 9.88
C TYR A 125 7.47 16.83 10.12
N TRP A 126 6.52 17.20 9.26
CA TRP A 126 5.28 16.46 9.11
C TRP A 126 4.82 16.40 7.65
N ASP A 127 4.09 15.38 7.32
CA ASP A 127 3.54 15.11 6.00
C ASP A 127 2.12 14.55 6.12
N ILE A 128 1.20 15.12 5.36
CA ILE A 128 -0.16 14.60 5.17
C ILE A 128 -0.26 14.06 3.76
N ARG A 129 -0.67 12.81 3.65
CA ARG A 129 -0.77 12.09 2.39
C ARG A 129 -2.19 11.61 2.14
N VAL A 130 -2.71 11.86 0.94
CA VAL A 130 -4.07 11.46 0.52
C VAL A 130 -3.98 10.61 -0.73
N PRO A 131 -3.98 9.27 -0.62
CA PRO A 131 -4.10 8.36 -1.74
C PRO A 131 -5.56 8.21 -2.19
N ILE A 132 -5.77 8.28 -3.50
CA ILE A 132 -7.05 7.97 -4.16
C ILE A 132 -6.74 6.98 -5.27
N GLY A 133 -7.44 5.84 -5.31
CA GLY A 133 -7.12 4.84 -6.31
C GLY A 133 -8.17 3.77 -6.50
N ALA A 134 -7.79 2.78 -7.29
CA ALA A 134 -8.57 1.57 -7.50
C ALA A 134 -7.66 0.35 -7.43
N ILE A 135 -8.22 -0.75 -6.97
CA ILE A 135 -7.57 -2.05 -6.86
C ILE A 135 -8.42 -3.10 -7.56
N ALA A 136 -7.79 -3.93 -8.37
CA ALA A 136 -8.39 -5.10 -8.98
C ALA A 136 -7.76 -6.37 -8.38
N SER A 137 -8.54 -7.40 -8.15
CA SER A 137 -8.08 -8.69 -7.65
C SER A 137 -8.87 -9.86 -8.20
N HIS A 138 -8.29 -11.06 -8.10
CA HIS A 138 -8.95 -12.31 -8.46
C HIS A 138 -8.59 -13.38 -7.44
N ASP A 139 -9.59 -14.13 -6.98
CA ASP A 139 -9.39 -15.23 -6.03
C ASP A 139 -9.23 -16.56 -6.76
N PHE A 140 -8.08 -17.20 -6.60
CA PHE A 140 -7.83 -18.57 -7.02
C PHE A 140 -8.02 -19.52 -5.85
N ILE A 141 -8.95 -20.47 -6.00
CA ILE A 141 -9.18 -21.52 -5.01
C ILE A 141 -8.25 -22.68 -5.35
N MET A 142 -7.36 -23.00 -4.44
CA MET A 142 -6.44 -24.15 -4.56
C MET A 142 -7.18 -25.45 -4.30
N ASN A 143 -6.58 -26.59 -4.71
CA ASN A 143 -7.16 -27.94 -4.54
C ASN A 143 -7.47 -28.30 -3.08
N ASP A 144 -6.78 -27.69 -2.14
CA ASP A 144 -6.96 -27.88 -0.67
C ASP A 144 -7.93 -26.83 -0.06
N GLY A 145 -8.58 -26.02 -0.89
CA GLY A 145 -9.55 -25.00 -0.50
C GLY A 145 -8.96 -23.68 -0.02
N ARG A 146 -7.64 -23.52 0.01
CA ARG A 146 -6.99 -22.26 0.35
C ARG A 146 -7.09 -21.27 -0.80
N LEU A 147 -7.07 -19.97 -0.47
CA LEU A 147 -7.14 -18.88 -1.44
C LEU A 147 -5.76 -18.31 -1.74
N ILE A 148 -5.51 -18.00 -3.02
CA ILE A 148 -4.45 -17.11 -3.46
C ILE A 148 -5.11 -15.97 -4.21
N THR A 149 -4.86 -14.73 -3.78
CA THR A 149 -5.47 -13.53 -4.32
C THR A 149 -4.40 -12.60 -4.87
N PRO A 150 -4.00 -12.72 -6.15
CA PRO A 150 -3.21 -11.69 -6.82
C PRO A 150 -4.04 -10.41 -6.96
N TYR A 151 -3.37 -9.28 -6.91
CA TYR A 151 -3.98 -7.97 -7.08
C TYR A 151 -3.06 -6.99 -7.77
N ALA A 152 -3.67 -5.98 -8.39
CA ALA A 152 -3.00 -4.81 -8.91
C ALA A 152 -3.82 -3.57 -8.59
N GLY A 153 -3.17 -2.46 -8.29
CA GLY A 153 -3.82 -1.19 -7.99
C GLY A 153 -3.10 -0.03 -8.66
N PHE A 154 -3.85 1.04 -8.90
CA PHE A 154 -3.33 2.32 -9.36
C PHE A 154 -3.86 3.41 -8.44
N TYR A 155 -2.96 4.29 -7.99
CA TYR A 155 -3.24 5.36 -7.05
C TYR A 155 -2.68 6.68 -7.54
N LEU A 156 -3.41 7.74 -7.31
CA LEU A 156 -2.93 9.12 -7.30
C LEU A 156 -2.75 9.51 -5.83
N ILE A 157 -1.62 10.09 -5.53
CA ILE A 157 -1.24 10.46 -4.18
C ILE A 157 -0.98 11.95 -4.16
N VAL A 158 -1.63 12.66 -3.25
CA VAL A 158 -1.35 14.08 -2.98
C VAL A 158 -0.68 14.15 -1.62
N ASP A 159 0.51 14.72 -1.59
CA ASP A 159 1.32 14.91 -0.40
C ASP A 159 1.40 16.39 -0.07
N HIS A 160 1.19 16.75 1.19
CA HIS A 160 1.48 18.08 1.70
C HIS A 160 2.41 17.97 2.89
N PHE A 161 3.63 18.47 2.75
CA PHE A 161 4.65 18.37 3.80
C PHE A 161 5.11 19.75 4.27
N ARG A 162 5.60 19.79 5.51
CA ARG A 162 6.21 20.96 6.11
C ARG A 162 7.47 20.58 6.87
N VAL A 163 8.48 21.40 6.70
CA VAL A 163 9.76 21.30 7.40
C VAL A 163 9.96 22.57 8.23
N GLU A 164 10.32 22.40 9.49
CA GLU A 164 10.70 23.52 10.36
C GLU A 164 12.22 23.74 10.25
N GLY A 165 12.60 24.90 9.71
CA GLY A 165 13.99 25.31 9.59
C GLY A 165 14.52 26.04 10.82
N PRO A 166 15.83 26.33 10.84
CA PRO A 166 16.44 27.17 11.88
C PRO A 166 15.74 28.53 11.99
N GLU A 167 15.71 29.08 13.22
CA GLU A 167 15.13 30.42 13.53
C GLU A 167 13.61 30.54 13.30
N GLY A 168 12.88 29.40 13.29
CA GLY A 168 11.43 29.40 13.09
C GLY A 168 10.98 29.66 11.66
N SER A 169 11.88 29.55 10.69
CA SER A 169 11.49 29.52 9.27
C SER A 169 10.71 28.25 8.97
N HIS A 170 9.70 28.35 8.11
CA HIS A 170 8.91 27.22 7.68
C HIS A 170 8.97 27.12 6.16
N ASP A 171 9.23 25.93 5.66
CA ASP A 171 9.09 25.59 4.26
C ASP A 171 7.98 24.54 4.11
N SER A 172 7.08 24.72 3.17
CA SER A 172 5.99 23.80 2.90
C SER A 172 5.74 23.68 1.42
N ASP A 173 5.49 22.47 0.96
CA ASP A 173 5.19 22.21 -0.44
C ASP A 173 4.08 21.15 -0.58
N THR A 174 3.47 21.14 -1.77
CA THR A 174 2.44 20.16 -2.12
C THR A 174 2.87 19.48 -3.41
N ASP A 175 2.94 18.17 -3.36
CA ASP A 175 3.35 17.34 -4.48
C ASP A 175 2.24 16.33 -4.85
N SER A 176 2.30 15.79 -6.07
CA SER A 176 1.37 14.76 -6.51
C SER A 176 2.08 13.70 -7.32
N ASP A 177 1.84 12.45 -6.97
CA ASP A 177 2.47 11.28 -7.57
C ASP A 177 1.44 10.25 -8.05
N ALA A 178 1.86 9.42 -9.00
CA ALA A 178 1.13 8.22 -9.39
C ALA A 178 1.87 6.98 -8.91
N GLU A 179 1.15 6.02 -8.33
CA GLU A 179 1.69 4.78 -7.81
C GLU A 179 0.98 3.57 -8.37
N ILE A 180 1.75 2.57 -8.78
CA ILE A 180 1.26 1.24 -9.14
C ILE A 180 1.62 0.27 -8.00
N ARG A 181 0.65 -0.55 -7.60
CA ARG A 181 0.80 -1.60 -6.59
C ARG A 181 0.49 -2.95 -7.22
N ILE A 182 1.39 -3.90 -7.07
CA ILE A 182 1.19 -5.27 -7.56
C ILE A 182 1.58 -6.23 -6.44
N GLY A 183 0.75 -7.23 -6.20
CA GLY A 183 1.05 -8.18 -5.14
C GLY A 183 0.15 -9.40 -5.17
N ALA A 184 0.32 -10.24 -4.16
CA ALA A 184 -0.54 -11.37 -3.91
C ALA A 184 -0.64 -11.65 -2.41
N SER A 185 -1.79 -12.16 -1.98
CA SER A 185 -1.95 -12.78 -0.68
C SER A 185 -2.22 -14.28 -0.83
N ALA A 186 -1.75 -15.07 0.12
CA ALA A 186 -2.00 -16.51 0.17
C ALA A 186 -2.49 -16.89 1.56
N GLU A 187 -3.66 -17.53 1.63
CA GLU A 187 -4.16 -18.10 2.86
C GLU A 187 -3.27 -19.29 3.28
N ILE A 188 -2.67 -19.22 4.47
CA ILE A 188 -1.81 -20.28 5.01
C ILE A 188 -2.57 -21.22 5.93
N VAL A 189 -3.48 -20.66 6.71
CA VAL A 189 -4.49 -21.38 7.50
C VAL A 189 -5.77 -20.57 7.48
N LYS A 190 -6.90 -21.17 7.84
CA LYS A 190 -8.20 -20.50 7.85
C LYS A 190 -8.14 -19.15 8.58
N LYS A 191 -8.57 -18.09 7.89
CA LYS A 191 -8.55 -16.70 8.35
C LYS A 191 -7.14 -16.08 8.55
N ALA A 192 -6.07 -16.72 8.12
CA ALA A 192 -4.74 -16.14 8.22
C ALA A 192 -3.99 -16.22 6.88
N SER A 193 -3.43 -15.11 6.44
CA SER A 193 -2.76 -15.00 5.14
C SER A 193 -1.39 -14.34 5.27
N LEU A 194 -0.45 -14.77 4.45
CA LEU A 194 0.75 -14.03 4.11
C LEU A 194 0.51 -13.25 2.85
N PHE A 195 1.15 -12.10 2.73
CA PHE A 195 1.12 -11.31 1.49
C PHE A 195 2.48 -10.73 1.16
N ALA A 196 2.67 -10.47 -0.13
CA ALA A 196 3.80 -9.73 -0.65
C ALA A 196 3.32 -8.76 -1.71
N ALA A 197 3.94 -7.58 -1.78
CA ALA A 197 3.62 -6.53 -2.73
C ALA A 197 4.83 -5.73 -3.16
N LEU A 198 4.76 -5.20 -4.36
CA LEU A 198 5.65 -4.19 -4.92
C LEU A 198 4.83 -2.92 -5.16
N HIS A 199 5.28 -1.82 -4.60
CA HIS A 199 4.77 -0.48 -4.86
C HIS A 199 5.80 0.28 -5.68
N ALA A 200 5.38 0.85 -6.79
CA ALA A 200 6.23 1.61 -7.72
C ALA A 200 5.56 2.94 -8.05
N GLY A 201 6.25 4.03 -7.76
CA GLY A 201 5.83 5.41 -8.00
C GLY A 201 7.04 6.31 -7.87
N ASN A 202 6.99 7.31 -7.00
CA ASN A 202 8.16 8.11 -6.63
C ASN A 202 9.07 7.34 -5.66
N GLY A 203 9.60 6.21 -6.14
CA GLY A 203 10.37 5.20 -5.42
C GLY A 203 9.74 3.81 -5.54
N THR A 204 10.53 2.79 -5.23
CA THR A 204 10.10 1.40 -5.26
C THR A 204 10.22 0.81 -3.87
N MET A 205 9.14 0.19 -3.38
CA MET A 205 9.15 -0.51 -2.10
C MET A 205 8.58 -1.92 -2.26
N PHE A 206 9.26 -2.87 -1.66
CA PHE A 206 8.78 -4.24 -1.50
C PHE A 206 8.19 -4.40 -0.09
N PHE A 207 7.03 -5.00 -0.01
CA PHE A 207 6.33 -5.26 1.24
C PHE A 207 6.09 -6.75 1.43
N VAL A 208 6.22 -7.19 2.67
CA VAL A 208 5.76 -8.51 3.13
C VAL A 208 4.97 -8.34 4.41
N GLY A 209 3.99 -9.18 4.61
CA GLY A 209 3.22 -9.09 5.84
C GLY A 209 2.34 -10.29 6.07
N PHE A 210 1.71 -10.24 7.22
CA PHE A 210 0.82 -11.25 7.73
C PHE A 210 -0.45 -10.58 8.22
N ASN A 211 -1.60 -11.18 7.95
CA ASN A 211 -2.86 -10.77 8.53
C ASN A 211 -3.62 -11.98 9.09
N LYS A 212 -4.47 -11.72 10.08
CA LYS A 212 -5.36 -12.70 10.70
C LYS A 212 -6.72 -12.08 10.97
N GLY A 213 -7.78 -12.70 10.48
CA GLY A 213 -9.15 -12.44 10.89
C GLY A 213 -9.40 -12.98 12.31
N LEU A 214 -10.05 -12.19 13.13
CA LEU A 214 -10.40 -12.52 14.54
C LEU A 214 -11.68 -13.34 14.65
#